data_1ff2f1b34369a96491322c2e81392902
#
_entry.id   1ff2f1b34369a96491322c2e81392902
#
_cell.length_a   1.000
_cell.length_b   1.000
_cell.length_c   1.000
_cell.angle_alpha   90.00
_cell.angle_beta   90.00
_cell.angle_gamma   90.00
#
_symmetry.space_group_name_H-M   'P 1'
#
loop_
_entity.id
_entity.type
_entity.pdbx_description
1 polymer ?
#
loop_
_entity_poly.entity_id
_entity_poly.type
_entity_poly.pdbx_seq_one_letter_code
_entity_poly.pdbx_strand_id
1 'polypeptide(L)'
;MKNIFRILLVILVMAATTSVAHGQKKLDQQTIVDLEKTPKYGFILTTERHFKGVLSMYDLLIESGAVIEEYEIVVKGKVVTQLVKNSEMEKFFQKYKGKVKVSVCSVAMEKLGVAEETLFDGLNVTPTASVRMLQLQANGYNTLTY
;
A
#
# COMPACT_ATOMS: atom_id res chain seq x y z
N MET A 1 -8.64 -52.70 23.94
CA MET A 1 -7.70 -52.33 22.87
C MET A 1 -8.30 -51.48 21.75
N LYS A 2 -9.51 -51.77 21.24
CA LYS A 2 -10.16 -50.99 20.16
C LYS A 2 -10.45 -49.52 20.52
N ASN A 3 -10.76 -49.19 21.77
CA ASN A 3 -11.11 -47.85 22.20
C ASN A 3 -9.86 -46.92 22.36
N ILE A 4 -8.73 -47.51 22.77
CA ILE A 4 -7.46 -46.78 22.91
C ILE A 4 -6.94 -46.35 21.53
N PHE A 5 -7.10 -47.19 20.52
CA PHE A 5 -6.68 -46.88 19.14
C PHE A 5 -7.53 -45.78 18.51
N ARG A 6 -8.84 -45.72 18.83
CA ARG A 6 -9.72 -44.62 18.38
C ARG A 6 -9.39 -43.28 19.04
N ILE A 7 -9.03 -43.26 20.32
CA ILE A 7 -8.63 -42.04 21.04
C ILE A 7 -7.31 -41.51 20.51
N LEU A 8 -6.35 -42.40 20.23
CA LEU A 8 -5.06 -42.03 19.62
C LEU A 8 -5.22 -41.43 18.20
N LEU A 9 -6.16 -41.96 17.41
CA LEU A 9 -6.44 -41.45 16.06
C LEU A 9 -7.08 -40.05 16.09
N VAL A 10 -7.96 -39.79 17.07
CA VAL A 10 -8.59 -38.46 17.24
C VAL A 10 -7.59 -37.42 17.69
N ILE A 11 -6.65 -37.78 18.56
CA ILE A 11 -5.58 -36.84 19.02
C ILE A 11 -4.62 -36.54 17.87
N LEU A 12 -4.30 -37.50 17.00
CA LEU A 12 -3.42 -37.31 15.85
C LEU A 12 -4.02 -36.36 14.78
N VAL A 13 -5.35 -36.36 14.61
CA VAL A 13 -6.04 -35.48 13.66
C VAL A 13 -6.15 -34.05 14.17
N MET A 14 -6.22 -33.83 15.48
CA MET A 14 -6.23 -32.46 16.05
C MET A 14 -4.86 -31.75 16.03
N ALA A 15 -3.75 -32.48 15.89
CA ALA A 15 -2.42 -31.91 15.84
C ALA A 15 -2.02 -31.34 14.45
N ALA A 16 -2.83 -31.56 13.42
CA ALA A 16 -2.49 -31.23 12.02
C ALA A 16 -3.04 -29.89 11.51
N THR A 17 -3.68 -29.06 12.35
CA THR A 17 -4.24 -27.78 11.93
C THR A 17 -3.54 -26.56 12.56
N THR A 18 -2.21 -26.60 12.67
CA THR A 18 -1.47 -25.35 12.82
C THR A 18 -1.32 -24.70 11.44
N SER A 19 -2.37 -24.02 11.00
CA SER A 19 -2.26 -23.06 9.91
C SER A 19 -1.24 -22.01 10.34
N VAL A 20 -0.02 -22.10 9.82
CA VAL A 20 0.97 -21.02 9.91
C VAL A 20 0.40 -19.88 9.07
N ALA A 21 -0.40 -19.04 9.70
CA ALA A 21 -0.75 -17.75 9.13
C ALA A 21 0.58 -16.99 8.97
N HIS A 22 1.09 -16.90 7.74
CA HIS A 22 2.17 -15.98 7.38
C HIS A 22 1.58 -14.56 7.41
N GLY A 23 1.16 -14.12 8.59
CA GLY A 23 0.88 -12.72 8.83
C GLY A 23 2.19 -11.94 8.75
N GLN A 24 2.19 -10.81 8.06
CA GLN A 24 3.31 -9.88 8.11
C GLN A 24 3.63 -9.60 9.59
N LYS A 25 4.91 -9.77 9.97
CA LYS A 25 5.33 -9.55 11.36
C LYS A 25 5.07 -8.08 11.71
N LYS A 26 4.29 -7.82 12.76
CA LYS A 26 4.05 -6.45 13.24
C LYS A 26 5.37 -5.75 13.58
N LEU A 27 5.39 -4.45 13.44
CA LEU A 27 6.51 -3.60 13.83
C LEU A 27 6.66 -3.61 15.36
N ASP A 28 7.90 -3.49 15.82
CA ASP A 28 8.18 -3.31 17.24
C ASP A 28 7.84 -1.89 17.71
N GLN A 29 7.66 -1.73 19.03
CA GLN A 29 7.22 -0.48 19.62
C GLN A 29 8.20 0.68 19.38
N GLN A 30 9.52 0.42 19.37
CA GLN A 30 10.50 1.47 19.13
C GLN A 30 10.39 2.00 17.69
N THR A 31 10.22 1.10 16.72
CA THR A 31 9.99 1.48 15.32
C THR A 31 8.73 2.36 15.19
N ILE A 32 7.64 2.01 15.88
CA ILE A 32 6.40 2.82 15.85
C ILE A 32 6.65 4.22 16.41
N VAL A 33 7.27 4.34 17.58
CA VAL A 33 7.60 5.63 18.20
C VAL A 33 8.49 6.49 17.30
N ASP A 34 9.43 5.89 16.59
CA ASP A 34 10.30 6.62 15.65
C ASP A 34 9.53 7.12 14.42
N LEU A 35 8.60 6.33 13.92
CA LEU A 35 7.76 6.69 12.77
C LEU A 35 6.77 7.83 13.12
N GLU A 36 6.25 7.84 14.34
CA GLU A 36 5.31 8.87 14.81
C GLU A 36 5.92 10.26 15.00
N LYS A 37 7.25 10.38 15.00
CA LYS A 37 7.93 11.70 15.02
C LYS A 37 7.64 12.55 13.78
N THR A 38 7.34 11.91 12.66
CA THR A 38 6.94 12.53 11.40
C THR A 38 5.87 11.66 10.71
N PRO A 39 4.59 11.78 11.13
CA PRO A 39 3.52 10.86 10.73
C PRO A 39 2.95 11.13 9.33
N LYS A 40 3.70 11.84 8.47
CA LYS A 40 3.37 12.16 7.08
C LYS A 40 4.32 11.48 6.12
N TYR A 41 3.79 10.69 5.20
CA TYR A 41 4.58 9.86 4.31
C TYR A 41 4.29 10.16 2.84
N GLY A 42 5.34 10.35 2.05
CA GLY A 42 5.28 10.62 0.61
C GLY A 42 6.13 9.62 -0.18
N PHE A 43 5.57 9.03 -1.21
CA PHE A 43 6.26 8.03 -2.02
C PHE A 43 6.21 8.43 -3.48
N ILE A 44 7.31 8.25 -4.22
CA ILE A 44 7.30 8.34 -5.67
C ILE A 44 7.66 7.00 -6.27
N LEU A 45 6.85 6.53 -7.23
CA LEU A 45 7.02 5.21 -7.82
C LEU A 45 6.63 5.16 -9.30
N THR A 46 7.10 4.09 -9.98
CA THR A 46 6.99 3.95 -11.43
C THR A 46 6.42 2.58 -11.87
N THR A 47 6.22 1.64 -10.95
CA THR A 47 5.79 0.27 -11.26
C THR A 47 4.58 -0.17 -10.44
N GLU A 48 3.78 -1.08 -11.00
CA GLU A 48 2.67 -1.72 -10.31
C GLU A 48 3.09 -2.41 -9.02
N ARG A 49 4.22 -3.13 -9.07
CA ARG A 49 4.78 -3.82 -7.90
C ARG A 49 5.00 -2.86 -6.73
N HIS A 50 5.61 -1.71 -6.99
CA HIS A 50 5.85 -0.71 -5.95
C HIS A 50 4.56 -0.06 -5.48
N PHE A 51 3.60 0.19 -6.38
CA PHE A 51 2.29 0.74 -6.01
C PHE A 51 1.58 -0.18 -5.00
N LYS A 52 1.49 -1.48 -5.32
CA LYS A 52 0.90 -2.48 -4.42
C LYS A 52 1.70 -2.62 -3.13
N GLY A 53 3.04 -2.62 -3.20
CA GLY A 53 3.92 -2.72 -2.04
C GLY A 53 3.77 -1.56 -1.06
N VAL A 54 3.68 -0.33 -1.56
CA VAL A 54 3.48 0.88 -0.73
C VAL A 54 2.10 0.88 -0.08
N LEU A 55 1.06 0.41 -0.77
CA LEU A 55 -0.27 0.24 -0.18
C LEU A 55 -0.29 -0.86 0.90
N SER A 56 0.40 -1.97 0.68
CA SER A 56 0.56 -3.02 1.71
C SER A 56 1.36 -2.53 2.92
N MET A 57 2.33 -1.63 2.71
CA MET A 57 3.05 -0.99 3.81
C MET A 57 2.13 -0.08 4.63
N TYR A 58 1.18 0.63 4.00
CA TYR A 58 0.14 1.36 4.72
C TYR A 58 -0.64 0.43 5.67
N ASP A 59 -1.08 -0.74 5.17
CA ASP A 59 -1.77 -1.73 6.00
C ASP A 59 -0.89 -2.17 7.19
N LEU A 60 0.38 -2.49 6.94
CA LEU A 60 1.33 -2.90 7.99
C LEU A 60 1.48 -1.84 9.08
N LEU A 61 1.61 -0.56 8.70
CA LEU A 61 1.72 0.55 9.64
C LEU A 61 0.48 0.66 10.53
N ILE A 62 -0.71 0.66 9.92
CA ILE A 62 -2.00 0.73 10.65
C ILE A 62 -2.19 -0.50 11.56
N GLU A 63 -1.94 -1.71 11.06
CA GLU A 63 -2.07 -2.96 11.84
C GLU A 63 -1.06 -3.05 12.98
N SER A 64 0.07 -2.37 12.87
CA SER A 64 1.07 -2.26 13.93
C SER A 64 0.74 -1.18 14.95
N GLY A 65 -0.27 -0.33 14.70
CA GLY A 65 -0.72 0.72 15.60
C GLY A 65 -0.04 2.08 15.39
N ALA A 66 0.70 2.26 14.29
CA ALA A 66 1.31 3.56 13.98
C ALA A 66 0.24 4.60 13.61
N VAL A 67 0.40 5.82 14.12
CA VAL A 67 -0.43 6.98 13.73
C VAL A 67 0.06 7.51 12.39
N ILE A 68 -0.83 7.59 11.40
CA ILE A 68 -0.57 8.19 10.09
C ILE A 68 -1.50 9.39 9.93
N GLU A 69 -0.92 10.59 9.82
CA GLU A 69 -1.67 11.81 9.52
C GLU A 69 -1.95 11.95 8.03
N GLU A 70 -0.92 11.75 7.21
CA GLU A 70 -1.03 11.86 5.76
C GLU A 70 -0.19 10.79 5.06
N TYR A 71 -0.74 10.20 4.00
CA TYR A 71 -0.07 9.18 3.20
C TYR A 71 -0.34 9.45 1.72
N GLU A 72 0.69 9.87 0.98
CA GLU A 72 0.55 10.22 -0.43
C GLU A 72 1.50 9.42 -1.31
N ILE A 73 0.96 8.86 -2.38
CA ILE A 73 1.69 8.15 -3.42
C ILE A 73 1.70 9.00 -4.68
N VAL A 74 2.87 9.43 -5.12
CA VAL A 74 3.08 10.14 -6.38
C VAL A 74 3.47 9.13 -7.45
N VAL A 75 2.68 9.06 -8.51
CA VAL A 75 2.83 8.04 -9.55
C VAL A 75 3.31 8.66 -10.86
N LYS A 76 4.35 8.05 -11.45
CA LYS A 76 4.84 8.38 -12.79
C LYS A 76 5.26 7.12 -13.57
N GLY A 77 5.62 7.27 -14.84
CA GLY A 77 6.08 6.16 -15.67
C GLY A 77 4.96 5.19 -16.06
N LYS A 78 5.32 3.99 -16.52
CA LYS A 78 4.38 3.05 -17.17
C LYS A 78 3.19 2.63 -16.32
N VAL A 79 3.31 2.61 -15.00
CA VAL A 79 2.19 2.24 -14.12
C VAL A 79 0.97 3.16 -14.27
N VAL A 80 1.16 4.39 -14.77
CA VAL A 80 0.06 5.34 -15.05
C VAL A 80 -0.97 4.72 -16.00
N THR A 81 -0.56 3.90 -16.98
CA THR A 81 -1.48 3.23 -17.91
C THR A 81 -2.39 2.19 -17.26
N GLN A 82 -2.08 1.77 -16.03
CA GLN A 82 -2.85 0.79 -15.26
C GLN A 82 -3.83 1.44 -14.28
N LEU A 83 -3.74 2.77 -14.09
CA LEU A 83 -4.59 3.53 -13.18
C LEU A 83 -5.91 4.00 -13.83
N VAL A 84 -6.43 3.21 -14.76
CA VAL A 84 -7.64 3.52 -15.52
C VAL A 84 -8.86 2.75 -15.00
N LYS A 85 -10.04 3.26 -15.27
CA LYS A 85 -11.32 2.65 -14.88
C LYS A 85 -11.43 1.20 -15.37
N ASN A 86 -12.06 0.36 -14.55
CA ASN A 86 -12.25 -1.08 -14.77
C ASN A 86 -10.97 -1.92 -14.79
N SER A 87 -9.83 -1.36 -14.35
CA SER A 87 -8.57 -2.09 -14.23
C SER A 87 -8.52 -2.94 -12.95
N GLU A 88 -7.63 -3.93 -12.93
CA GLU A 88 -7.33 -4.68 -11.70
C GLU A 88 -6.72 -3.78 -10.61
N MET A 89 -6.04 -2.69 -11.02
CA MET A 89 -5.49 -1.73 -10.10
C MET A 89 -6.57 -0.92 -9.38
N GLU A 90 -7.64 -0.56 -10.08
CA GLU A 90 -8.81 0.07 -9.46
C GLU A 90 -9.43 -0.82 -8.38
N LYS A 91 -9.68 -2.10 -8.70
CA LYS A 91 -10.21 -3.07 -7.72
C LYS A 91 -9.31 -3.19 -6.50
N PHE A 92 -8.01 -3.25 -6.71
CA PHE A 92 -7.03 -3.32 -5.62
C PHE A 92 -7.05 -2.05 -4.76
N PHE A 93 -7.18 -0.86 -5.38
CA PHE A 93 -7.14 0.42 -4.69
C PHE A 93 -8.41 0.72 -3.88
N GLN A 94 -9.55 0.09 -4.17
CA GLN A 94 -10.85 0.42 -3.56
C GLN A 94 -10.81 0.48 -2.03
N LYS A 95 -10.11 -0.43 -1.36
CA LYS A 95 -10.01 -0.44 0.11
C LYS A 95 -9.19 0.72 0.70
N TYR A 96 -8.41 1.41 -0.12
CA TYR A 96 -7.57 2.55 0.27
C TYR A 96 -8.16 3.90 -0.11
N LYS A 97 -9.22 3.91 -0.92
CA LYS A 97 -9.91 5.13 -1.34
C LYS A 97 -10.34 5.96 -0.14
N GLY A 98 -9.99 7.24 -0.11
CA GLY A 98 -10.25 8.15 1.02
C GLY A 98 -9.30 8.01 2.22
N LYS A 99 -8.39 7.02 2.22
CA LYS A 99 -7.38 6.81 3.27
C LYS A 99 -5.98 7.19 2.78
N VAL A 100 -5.68 6.89 1.52
CA VAL A 100 -4.40 7.15 0.87
C VAL A 100 -4.65 8.10 -0.29
N LYS A 101 -3.86 9.17 -0.37
CA LYS A 101 -3.88 10.10 -1.50
C LYS A 101 -2.97 9.56 -2.60
N VAL A 102 -3.43 9.61 -3.84
CA VAL A 102 -2.63 9.25 -5.01
C VAL A 102 -2.63 10.42 -5.99
N SER A 103 -1.43 10.88 -6.33
CA SER A 103 -1.19 11.98 -7.27
C SER A 103 -0.49 11.47 -8.53
N VAL A 104 -1.18 11.53 -9.67
CA VAL A 104 -0.71 11.04 -10.96
C VAL A 104 -0.03 12.18 -11.73
N CYS A 105 1.16 11.94 -12.24
CA CYS A 105 1.94 12.93 -12.99
C CYS A 105 1.33 13.21 -14.37
N SER A 106 0.88 14.46 -14.65
CA SER A 106 0.29 14.82 -15.93
C SER A 106 1.28 14.69 -17.09
N VAL A 107 2.57 14.98 -16.88
CA VAL A 107 3.62 14.77 -17.90
C VAL A 107 3.75 13.29 -18.30
N ALA A 108 3.59 12.37 -17.34
CA ALA A 108 3.61 10.94 -17.64
C ALA A 108 2.33 10.50 -18.36
N MET A 109 1.17 11.05 -17.97
CA MET A 109 -0.11 10.81 -18.64
C MET A 109 -0.05 11.24 -20.10
N GLU A 110 0.40 12.47 -20.38
CA GLU A 110 0.54 13.01 -21.73
C GLU A 110 1.45 12.13 -22.60
N LYS A 111 2.64 11.77 -22.08
CA LYS A 111 3.60 10.91 -22.81
C LYS A 111 3.08 9.51 -23.10
N LEU A 112 2.15 9.02 -22.32
CA LEU A 112 1.61 7.66 -22.43
C LEU A 112 0.20 7.63 -23.03
N GLY A 113 -0.36 8.78 -23.42
CA GLY A 113 -1.69 8.89 -24.02
C GLY A 113 -2.82 8.52 -23.03
N VAL A 114 -2.64 8.78 -21.74
CA VAL A 114 -3.66 8.54 -20.71
C VAL A 114 -4.40 9.84 -20.45
N ALA A 115 -5.70 9.89 -20.76
CA ALA A 115 -6.55 11.04 -20.49
C ALA A 115 -7.07 11.03 -19.04
N GLU A 116 -7.22 12.20 -18.43
CA GLU A 116 -7.61 12.32 -17.02
C GLU A 116 -8.97 11.67 -16.73
N GLU A 117 -9.93 11.83 -17.63
CA GLU A 117 -11.26 11.21 -17.52
C GLU A 117 -11.28 9.70 -17.57
N THR A 118 -10.18 9.07 -18.03
CA THR A 118 -10.00 7.61 -18.01
C THR A 118 -9.51 7.07 -16.69
N LEU A 119 -8.92 7.93 -15.83
CA LEU A 119 -8.44 7.51 -14.52
C LEU A 119 -9.61 7.04 -13.65
N PHE A 120 -9.36 6.06 -12.79
CA PHE A 120 -10.36 5.63 -11.82
C PHE A 120 -10.55 6.66 -10.69
N ASP A 121 -11.69 6.60 -10.01
CA ASP A 121 -12.05 7.57 -8.97
C ASP A 121 -11.15 7.51 -7.74
N GLY A 122 -10.85 8.68 -7.18
CA GLY A 122 -10.01 8.82 -5.97
C GLY A 122 -8.56 9.11 -6.27
N LEU A 123 -8.19 9.28 -7.55
CA LEU A 123 -6.89 9.78 -7.97
C LEU A 123 -6.95 11.30 -8.17
N ASN A 124 -5.80 11.96 -7.95
CA ASN A 124 -5.60 13.37 -8.26
C ASN A 124 -4.54 13.50 -9.34
N VAL A 125 -4.59 14.55 -10.15
CA VAL A 125 -3.56 14.87 -11.13
C VAL A 125 -2.65 15.94 -10.56
N THR A 126 -1.33 15.80 -10.75
CA THR A 126 -0.33 16.80 -10.39
C THR A 126 0.48 17.20 -11.62
N PRO A 127 0.89 18.46 -11.79
CA PRO A 127 1.61 18.91 -12.98
C PRO A 127 2.88 18.12 -13.26
N THR A 128 3.72 17.91 -12.24
CA THR A 128 4.89 17.03 -12.32
C THR A 128 5.11 16.27 -11.01
N ALA A 129 5.51 15.00 -11.12
CA ALA A 129 5.82 14.19 -9.97
C ALA A 129 6.97 14.75 -9.13
N SER A 130 8.01 15.29 -9.76
CA SER A 130 9.19 15.84 -9.07
C SER A 130 8.83 17.09 -8.25
N VAL A 131 8.06 18.02 -8.82
CA VAL A 131 7.61 19.22 -8.09
C VAL A 131 6.68 18.80 -6.94
N ARG A 132 5.80 17.84 -7.14
CA ARG A 132 4.95 17.33 -6.05
C ARG A 132 5.78 16.77 -4.90
N MET A 133 6.82 16.00 -5.19
CA MET A 133 7.71 15.48 -4.15
C MET A 133 8.42 16.59 -3.37
N LEU A 134 8.91 17.64 -4.04
CA LEU A 134 9.50 18.81 -3.37
C LEU A 134 8.49 19.52 -2.47
N GLN A 135 7.22 19.63 -2.89
CA GLN A 135 6.16 20.18 -2.05
C GLN A 135 5.91 19.33 -0.80
N LEU A 136 5.88 17.98 -0.95
CA LEU A 136 5.71 17.08 0.18
C LEU A 136 6.86 17.23 1.19
N GLN A 137 8.11 17.27 0.71
CA GLN A 137 9.30 17.49 1.55
C GLN A 137 9.23 18.84 2.28
N ALA A 138 8.85 19.91 1.59
CA ALA A 138 8.69 21.23 2.18
C ALA A 138 7.59 21.28 3.25
N ASN A 139 6.61 20.37 3.20
CA ASN A 139 5.53 20.20 4.18
C ASN A 139 5.81 19.14 5.26
N GLY A 140 7.07 18.71 5.40
CA GLY A 140 7.51 17.84 6.48
C GLY A 140 7.17 16.35 6.28
N TYR A 141 6.96 15.91 5.04
CA TYR A 141 6.76 14.47 4.77
C TYR A 141 8.08 13.71 4.79
N ASN A 142 8.08 12.54 5.41
CA ASN A 142 9.09 11.52 5.15
C ASN A 142 8.88 10.97 3.74
N THR A 143 9.90 11.05 2.88
CA THR A 143 9.76 10.66 1.48
C THR A 143 10.67 9.51 1.08
N LEU A 144 10.13 8.56 0.29
CA LEU A 144 10.87 7.47 -0.31
C LEU A 144 10.64 7.40 -1.83
N THR A 145 11.67 6.98 -2.55
CA THR A 145 11.66 6.78 -4.02
C THR A 145 11.83 5.30 -4.35
N TYR A 146 10.94 4.77 -5.23
CA TYR A 146 10.95 3.39 -5.71
C TYR A 146 11.08 3.32 -7.23
#